data_0e85f19b6fe1bf306ee1435031609473
#
_entry.id   0e85f19b6fe1bf306ee1435031609473
#
_cell.length_a   1.000
_cell.length_b   1.000
_cell.length_c   1.000
_cell.angle_alpha   90.00
_cell.angle_beta   90.00
_cell.angle_gamma   90.00
#
_symmetry.space_group_name_H-M   'P 1'
#
loop_
_entity.id
_entity.type
_entity.pdbx_description
1 polymer ?
#
loop_
_entity_poly.entity_id
_entity_poly.type
_entity_poly.pdbx_seq_one_letter_code
_entity_poly.pdbx_strand_id
1 'polypeptide(L)'
;MAVLYLMVGLPCSGKTTRAKVLENEVHALRFTPDEWQVRLFGHDTLDPEHDKRHSLIEDMLWQIAARALSLGTNIILDFGFWAKEERDDYRSRVQKLRARSEIVFMDVDEEELMKRVRIRNENLSSTIAYIPEDLMISWIQFFQRPNADELRPREIGSI
;
A
#
# COMPACT_ATOMS: atom_id res chain seq x y z
N MET A 1 -20.64 -8.01 4.54
CA MET A 1 -20.14 -7.52 3.23
C MET A 1 -18.67 -7.26 3.37
N ALA A 2 -17.83 -7.79 2.45
CA ALA A 2 -16.38 -7.63 2.53
C ALA A 2 -15.95 -6.18 2.22
N VAL A 3 -14.85 -5.78 2.84
CA VAL A 3 -14.25 -4.45 2.66
C VAL A 3 -12.81 -4.63 2.18
N LEU A 4 -12.44 -3.86 1.15
CA LEU A 4 -11.05 -3.64 0.78
C LEU A 4 -10.54 -2.36 1.44
N TYR A 5 -9.47 -2.46 2.21
CA TYR A 5 -8.72 -1.33 2.76
C TYR A 5 -7.48 -1.08 1.90
N LEU A 6 -7.39 0.12 1.32
CA LEU A 6 -6.23 0.57 0.55
C LEU A 6 -5.33 1.41 1.47
N MET A 7 -4.17 0.88 1.80
CA MET A 7 -3.18 1.62 2.60
C MET A 7 -2.44 2.60 1.71
N VAL A 8 -2.65 3.89 1.93
CA VAL A 8 -2.10 4.97 1.11
C VAL A 8 -1.03 5.73 1.88
N GLY A 9 0.13 5.91 1.29
CA GLY A 9 1.23 6.68 1.87
C GLY A 9 2.59 6.29 1.31
N LEU A 10 3.57 7.13 1.57
CA LEU A 10 4.96 6.96 1.17
C LEU A 10 5.71 5.95 2.05
N PRO A 11 6.89 5.47 1.64
CA PRO A 11 7.80 4.76 2.54
C PRO A 11 8.05 5.57 3.82
N CYS A 12 8.26 4.89 4.93
CA CYS A 12 8.42 5.49 6.27
C CYS A 12 7.20 6.24 6.82
N SER A 13 6.04 6.19 6.17
CA SER A 13 4.81 6.81 6.69
C SER A 13 4.11 6.00 7.80
N GLY A 14 4.55 4.78 8.07
CA GLY A 14 3.94 3.89 9.07
C GLY A 14 2.80 3.01 8.53
N LYS A 15 2.63 2.92 7.21
CA LYS A 15 1.56 2.11 6.57
C LYS A 15 1.52 0.67 7.06
N THR A 16 2.64 -0.03 6.98
CA THR A 16 2.71 -1.45 7.35
C THR A 16 2.44 -1.67 8.83
N THR A 17 2.91 -0.77 9.70
CA THR A 17 2.60 -0.81 11.13
C THR A 17 1.09 -0.66 11.36
N ARG A 18 0.46 0.33 10.72
CA ARG A 18 -0.99 0.52 10.81
C ARG A 18 -1.76 -0.64 10.19
N ALA A 19 -1.31 -1.17 9.06
CA ALA A 19 -1.93 -2.32 8.39
C ALA A 19 -1.95 -3.57 9.28
N LYS A 20 -0.86 -3.84 10.01
CA LYS A 20 -0.78 -4.96 10.98
C LYS A 20 -1.75 -4.80 12.15
N VAL A 21 -1.96 -3.59 12.64
CA VAL A 21 -2.96 -3.31 13.67
C VAL A 21 -4.38 -3.51 13.12
N LEU A 22 -4.64 -2.90 11.95
CA LEU A 22 -5.94 -2.98 11.28
C LEU A 22 -6.34 -4.43 10.94
N GLU A 23 -5.38 -5.26 10.52
CA GLU A 23 -5.57 -6.68 10.22
C GLU A 23 -6.29 -7.43 11.35
N ASN A 24 -5.91 -7.15 12.61
CA ASN A 24 -6.56 -7.72 13.78
C ASN A 24 -7.90 -7.03 14.11
N GLU A 25 -7.98 -5.70 13.97
CA GLU A 25 -9.19 -4.93 14.29
C GLU A 25 -10.38 -5.33 13.41
N VAL A 26 -10.15 -5.56 12.13
CA VAL A 26 -11.21 -5.83 11.14
C VAL A 26 -11.24 -7.28 10.64
N HIS A 27 -10.42 -8.16 11.22
CA HIS A 27 -10.30 -9.57 10.80
C HIS A 27 -10.11 -9.72 9.29
N ALA A 28 -9.07 -9.07 8.76
CA ALA A 28 -8.74 -9.06 7.34
C ALA A 28 -7.51 -9.91 7.01
N LEU A 29 -7.35 -10.29 5.74
CA LEU A 29 -6.07 -10.75 5.20
C LEU A 29 -5.28 -9.55 4.69
N ARG A 30 -4.05 -9.41 5.16
CA ARG A 30 -3.14 -8.35 4.74
C ARG A 30 -2.16 -8.84 3.69
N PHE A 31 -1.99 -8.06 2.62
CA PHE A 31 -0.99 -8.28 1.58
C PHE A 31 -0.04 -7.08 1.51
N THR A 32 1.24 -7.32 1.78
CA THR A 32 2.32 -6.33 1.72
C THR A 32 3.35 -6.80 0.68
N PRO A 33 3.33 -6.26 -0.56
CA PRO A 33 4.21 -6.70 -1.64
C PRO A 33 5.69 -6.68 -1.28
N ASP A 34 6.14 -5.68 -0.51
CA ASP A 34 7.53 -5.55 -0.08
C ASP A 34 8.02 -6.77 0.73
N GLU A 35 7.15 -7.35 1.58
CA GLU A 35 7.49 -8.57 2.34
C GLU A 35 7.72 -9.76 1.39
N TRP A 36 6.92 -9.86 0.32
CA TRP A 36 7.07 -10.89 -0.71
C TRP A 36 8.29 -10.66 -1.58
N GLN A 37 8.53 -9.39 -1.97
CA GLN A 37 9.70 -8.98 -2.76
C GLN A 37 11.00 -9.41 -2.06
N VAL A 38 11.17 -9.02 -0.80
CA VAL A 38 12.35 -9.34 -0.01
C VAL A 38 12.51 -10.85 0.18
N ARG A 39 11.43 -11.57 0.39
CA ARG A 39 11.46 -13.03 0.56
C ARG A 39 11.85 -13.78 -0.71
N LEU A 40 11.41 -13.30 -1.88
CA LEU A 40 11.65 -13.96 -3.17
C LEU A 40 12.98 -13.54 -3.81
N PHE A 41 13.38 -12.28 -3.66
CA PHE A 41 14.48 -11.67 -4.41
C PHE A 41 15.53 -10.98 -3.53
N GLY A 42 15.34 -10.93 -2.20
CA GLY A 42 16.19 -10.17 -1.30
C GLY A 42 15.96 -8.65 -1.44
N HIS A 43 16.95 -7.85 -1.04
CA HIS A 43 16.93 -6.39 -1.19
C HIS A 43 17.39 -6.02 -2.61
N ASP A 44 16.47 -6.02 -3.56
CA ASP A 44 16.72 -5.80 -4.98
C ASP A 44 16.33 -4.41 -5.48
N THR A 45 16.15 -3.44 -4.60
CA THR A 45 15.65 -2.09 -4.91
C THR A 45 16.44 -1.38 -6.01
N LEU A 46 17.73 -1.69 -6.16
CA LEU A 46 18.59 -1.14 -7.21
C LEU A 46 18.73 -2.06 -8.43
N ASP A 47 18.08 -3.21 -8.44
CA ASP A 47 18.07 -4.13 -9.59
C ASP A 47 17.14 -3.57 -10.68
N PRO A 48 17.56 -3.54 -11.95
CA PRO A 48 16.72 -3.09 -13.08
C PRO A 48 15.38 -3.85 -13.21
N GLU A 49 15.31 -5.09 -12.73
CA GLU A 49 14.09 -5.92 -12.75
C GLU A 49 13.18 -5.69 -11.54
N HIS A 50 13.58 -4.85 -10.56
CA HIS A 50 12.82 -4.64 -9.33
C HIS A 50 11.36 -4.26 -9.59
N ASP A 51 11.12 -3.21 -10.37
CA ASP A 51 9.76 -2.69 -10.62
C ASP A 51 8.88 -3.72 -11.33
N LYS A 52 9.45 -4.47 -12.27
CA LYS A 52 8.73 -5.54 -12.98
C LYS A 52 8.33 -6.68 -12.06
N ARG A 53 9.25 -7.11 -11.18
CA ARG A 53 8.98 -8.14 -10.15
C ARG A 53 7.93 -7.65 -9.17
N HIS A 54 8.03 -6.40 -8.74
CA HIS A 54 7.08 -5.78 -7.81
C HIS A 54 5.67 -5.74 -8.39
N SER A 55 5.52 -5.26 -9.63
CA SER A 55 4.24 -5.25 -10.34
C SER A 55 3.64 -6.65 -10.50
N LEU A 56 4.46 -7.65 -10.79
CA LEU A 56 4.01 -9.04 -10.89
C LEU A 56 3.49 -9.56 -9.54
N ILE A 57 4.18 -9.25 -8.44
CA ILE A 57 3.75 -9.62 -7.10
C ILE A 57 2.40 -8.95 -6.77
N GLU A 58 2.26 -7.66 -7.05
CA GLU A 58 0.99 -6.93 -6.84
C GLU A 58 -0.16 -7.54 -7.62
N ASP A 59 0.06 -7.89 -8.89
CA ASP A 59 -0.95 -8.55 -9.73
C ASP A 59 -1.37 -9.91 -9.17
N MET A 60 -0.42 -10.72 -8.71
CA MET A 60 -0.71 -12.02 -8.09
C MET A 60 -1.49 -11.85 -6.79
N LEU A 61 -1.07 -10.92 -5.93
CA LEU A 61 -1.75 -10.62 -4.67
C LEU A 61 -3.15 -10.08 -4.91
N TRP A 62 -3.35 -9.26 -5.95
CA TRP A 62 -4.67 -8.79 -6.35
C TRP A 62 -5.61 -9.95 -6.74
N GLN A 63 -5.13 -10.92 -7.51
CA GLN A 63 -5.95 -12.09 -7.90
C GLN A 63 -6.45 -12.86 -6.67
N ILE A 64 -5.58 -13.06 -5.67
CA ILE A 64 -5.95 -13.71 -4.42
C ILE A 64 -6.94 -12.83 -3.63
N ALA A 65 -6.65 -11.53 -3.53
CA ALA A 65 -7.49 -10.56 -2.83
C ALA A 65 -8.91 -10.50 -3.43
N ALA A 66 -9.02 -10.43 -4.75
CA ALA A 66 -10.31 -10.41 -5.44
C ALA A 66 -11.14 -11.67 -5.16
N ARG A 67 -10.51 -12.83 -5.13
CA ARG A 67 -11.18 -14.08 -4.77
C ARG A 67 -11.64 -14.09 -3.32
N ALA A 68 -10.79 -13.65 -2.40
CA ALA A 68 -11.12 -13.59 -0.97
C ALA A 68 -12.26 -12.60 -0.68
N LEU A 69 -12.24 -11.42 -1.33
CA LEU A 69 -13.35 -10.45 -1.26
C LEU A 69 -14.68 -11.08 -1.73
N SER A 70 -14.66 -11.82 -2.84
CA SER A 70 -15.84 -12.51 -3.37
C SER A 70 -16.37 -13.60 -2.41
N LEU A 71 -15.52 -14.12 -1.55
CA LEU A 71 -15.88 -15.09 -0.50
C LEU A 71 -16.29 -14.44 0.83
N GLY A 72 -16.34 -13.10 0.88
CA GLY A 72 -16.76 -12.36 2.06
C GLY A 72 -15.65 -12.02 3.05
N THR A 73 -14.37 -12.19 2.68
CA THR A 73 -13.22 -11.90 3.54
C THR A 73 -12.75 -10.47 3.34
N ASN A 74 -12.55 -9.72 4.42
CA ASN A 74 -11.93 -8.40 4.39
C ASN A 74 -10.46 -8.50 3.95
N ILE A 75 -10.02 -7.52 3.18
CA ILE A 75 -8.65 -7.46 2.63
C ILE A 75 -8.01 -6.12 2.95
N ILE A 76 -6.73 -6.13 3.26
CA ILE A 76 -5.86 -4.96 3.34
C ILE A 76 -4.79 -5.08 2.26
N LEU A 77 -4.73 -4.11 1.34
CA LEU A 77 -3.64 -3.97 0.39
C LEU A 77 -2.68 -2.88 0.86
N ASP A 78 -1.52 -3.28 1.34
CA ASP A 78 -0.44 -2.39 1.79
C ASP A 78 0.51 -2.09 0.61
N PHE A 79 -0.06 -1.50 -0.47
CA PHE A 79 0.64 -1.25 -1.74
C PHE A 79 1.23 0.17 -1.83
N GLY A 80 0.73 1.10 -1.01
CA GLY A 80 1.14 2.51 -1.02
C GLY A 80 0.24 3.42 -1.86
N PHE A 81 -0.24 2.99 -3.00
CA PHE A 81 -1.25 3.68 -3.85
C PHE A 81 -0.99 5.18 -4.06
N TRP A 82 0.14 5.52 -4.67
CA TRP A 82 0.59 6.91 -4.80
C TRP A 82 -0.21 7.74 -5.78
N ALA A 83 -0.69 7.12 -6.88
CA ALA A 83 -1.46 7.79 -7.91
C ALA A 83 -2.96 7.71 -7.64
N LYS A 84 -3.67 8.82 -7.88
CA LYS A 84 -5.13 8.85 -7.77
C LYS A 84 -5.79 7.87 -8.73
N GLU A 85 -5.30 7.77 -9.96
CA GLU A 85 -5.82 6.86 -10.98
C GLU A 85 -5.74 5.40 -10.53
N GLU A 86 -4.64 5.00 -9.89
CA GLU A 86 -4.48 3.66 -9.34
C GLU A 86 -5.52 3.39 -8.23
N ARG A 87 -5.70 4.33 -7.31
CA ARG A 87 -6.72 4.21 -6.26
C ARG A 87 -8.14 4.07 -6.82
N ASP A 88 -8.47 4.87 -7.84
CA ASP A 88 -9.78 4.82 -8.51
C ASP A 88 -9.97 3.49 -9.25
N ASP A 89 -8.94 2.96 -9.89
CA ASP A 89 -8.99 1.67 -10.58
C ASP A 89 -9.29 0.53 -9.59
N TYR A 90 -8.54 0.42 -8.49
CA TYR A 90 -8.78 -0.62 -7.48
C TYR A 90 -10.18 -0.49 -6.84
N ARG A 91 -10.63 0.72 -6.56
CA ARG A 91 -11.99 0.96 -6.05
C ARG A 91 -13.06 0.54 -7.05
N SER A 92 -12.85 0.78 -8.34
CA SER A 92 -13.73 0.31 -9.41
C SER A 92 -13.77 -1.22 -9.52
N ARG A 93 -12.60 -1.87 -9.42
CA ARG A 93 -12.52 -3.35 -9.42
C ARG A 93 -13.32 -3.95 -8.26
N VAL A 94 -13.20 -3.37 -7.06
CA VAL A 94 -13.90 -3.81 -5.85
C VAL A 94 -15.41 -3.65 -5.99
N GLN A 95 -15.86 -2.54 -6.57
CA GLN A 95 -17.29 -2.29 -6.83
C GLN A 95 -17.91 -3.37 -7.74
N LYS A 96 -17.17 -3.82 -8.77
CA LYS A 96 -17.59 -4.94 -9.63
C LYS A 96 -17.73 -6.27 -8.87
N LEU A 97 -16.97 -6.43 -7.78
CA LEU A 97 -17.06 -7.59 -6.88
C LEU A 97 -18.18 -7.47 -5.83
N ARG A 98 -18.94 -6.37 -5.84
CA ARG A 98 -19.98 -6.03 -4.85
C ARG A 98 -19.41 -5.98 -3.42
N ALA A 99 -18.20 -5.48 -3.27
CA ALA A 99 -17.55 -5.20 -2.01
C ALA A 99 -17.39 -3.70 -1.78
N ARG A 100 -17.15 -3.29 -0.54
CA ARG A 100 -16.87 -1.90 -0.16
C ARG A 100 -15.38 -1.60 -0.29
N SER A 101 -15.02 -0.34 -0.39
CA SER A 101 -13.61 0.08 -0.34
C SER A 101 -13.43 1.30 0.54
N GLU A 102 -12.34 1.29 1.32
CA GLU A 102 -11.94 2.38 2.19
C GLU A 102 -10.47 2.72 1.97
N ILE A 103 -10.14 4.00 1.99
CA ILE A 103 -8.75 4.47 1.96
C ILE A 103 -8.29 4.73 3.39
N VAL A 104 -7.17 4.13 3.76
CA VAL A 104 -6.45 4.40 5.02
C VAL A 104 -5.20 5.19 4.67
N PHE A 105 -5.28 6.51 4.82
CA PHE A 105 -4.22 7.42 4.44
C PHE A 105 -3.30 7.73 5.62
N MET A 106 -2.01 7.44 5.45
CA MET A 106 -0.96 7.77 6.39
C MET A 106 -0.41 9.15 6.05
N ASP A 107 -1.06 10.18 6.60
CA ASP A 107 -0.74 11.59 6.35
C ASP A 107 0.45 12.02 7.22
N VAL A 108 1.64 11.97 6.66
CA VAL A 108 2.88 12.39 7.31
C VAL A 108 3.50 13.51 6.47
N ASP A 109 3.90 14.61 7.10
CA ASP A 109 4.55 15.72 6.40
C ASP A 109 5.97 15.35 5.93
N GLU A 110 6.48 16.15 4.98
CA GLU A 110 7.78 15.91 4.34
C GLU A 110 8.93 15.93 5.34
N GLU A 111 8.92 16.88 6.29
CA GLU A 111 9.99 17.01 7.28
C GLU A 111 10.09 15.76 8.16
N GLU A 112 8.95 15.28 8.65
CA GLU A 112 8.89 14.06 9.46
C GLU A 112 9.27 12.82 8.65
N LEU A 113 8.85 12.71 7.37
CA LEU A 113 9.26 11.61 6.49
C LEU A 113 10.77 11.58 6.29
N MET A 114 11.40 12.72 6.01
CA MET A 114 12.85 12.81 5.84
C MET A 114 13.61 12.47 7.12
N LYS A 115 13.10 12.89 8.27
CA LYS A 115 13.66 12.49 9.57
C LYS A 115 13.60 10.98 9.77
N ARG A 116 12.47 10.35 9.46
CA ARG A 116 12.30 8.89 9.57
C ARG A 116 13.20 8.13 8.60
N VAL A 117 13.41 8.65 7.37
CA VAL A 117 14.36 8.07 6.41
C VAL A 117 15.78 8.07 6.97
N ARG A 118 16.24 9.16 7.57
CA ARG A 118 17.57 9.25 8.18
C ARG A 118 17.74 8.25 9.32
N ILE A 119 16.77 8.19 10.23
CA ILE A 119 16.78 7.22 11.34
C ILE A 119 16.80 5.78 10.80
N ARG A 120 16.01 5.49 9.77
CA ARG A 120 15.99 4.19 9.09
C ARG A 120 17.36 3.83 8.52
N ASN A 121 18.00 4.78 7.84
CA ASN A 121 19.31 4.58 7.21
C ASN A 121 20.45 4.36 8.21
N GLU A 122 20.30 4.83 9.44
CA GLU A 122 21.23 4.57 10.54
C GLU A 122 21.04 3.17 11.17
N ASN A 123 19.86 2.54 10.95
CA ASN A 123 19.46 1.28 11.58
C ASN A 123 19.13 0.18 10.55
N LEU A 124 20.00 -0.02 9.57
CA LEU A 124 19.80 -1.04 8.53
C LEU A 124 19.85 -2.47 9.09
N SER A 125 19.06 -3.35 8.50
CA SER A 125 19.01 -4.78 8.85
C SER A 125 18.68 -5.61 7.61
N SER A 126 18.58 -6.95 7.79
CA SER A 126 18.14 -7.84 6.71
C SER A 126 16.74 -7.54 6.16
N THR A 127 15.92 -6.82 6.93
CA THR A 127 14.54 -6.44 6.56
C THR A 127 14.38 -4.94 6.30
N ILE A 128 15.42 -4.14 6.58
CA ILE A 128 15.40 -2.68 6.43
C ILE A 128 16.48 -2.27 5.43
N ALA A 129 16.05 -1.93 4.22
CA ALA A 129 16.93 -1.44 3.17
C ALA A 129 17.18 0.07 3.27
N TYR A 130 18.35 0.49 2.80
CA TYR A 130 18.72 1.89 2.67
C TYR A 130 17.83 2.61 1.63
N ILE A 131 17.40 3.83 1.95
CA ILE A 131 16.66 4.71 1.05
C ILE A 131 17.48 5.99 0.84
N PRO A 132 18.02 6.24 -0.37
CA PRO A 132 18.66 7.51 -0.68
C PRO A 132 17.72 8.70 -0.46
N GLU A 133 18.21 9.80 0.17
CA GLU A 133 17.36 10.97 0.47
C GLU A 133 16.82 11.65 -0.79
N ASP A 134 17.62 11.74 -1.86
CA ASP A 134 17.22 12.30 -3.15
C ASP A 134 16.10 11.45 -3.81
N LEU A 135 16.15 10.14 -3.67
CA LEU A 135 15.11 9.24 -4.14
C LEU A 135 13.81 9.45 -3.34
N MET A 136 13.90 9.60 -2.02
CA MET A 136 12.73 9.89 -1.19
C MET A 136 12.08 11.23 -1.53
N ILE A 137 12.88 12.27 -1.78
CA ILE A 137 12.39 13.58 -2.25
C ILE A 137 11.64 13.43 -3.58
N SER A 138 12.20 12.67 -4.51
CA SER A 138 11.56 12.35 -5.79
C SER A 138 10.19 11.67 -5.60
N TRP A 139 10.11 10.69 -4.72
CA TRP A 139 8.85 10.01 -4.42
C TRP A 139 7.81 10.93 -3.80
N ILE A 140 8.21 11.83 -2.89
CA ILE A 140 7.33 12.85 -2.30
C ILE A 140 6.72 13.73 -3.40
N GLN A 141 7.51 14.12 -4.41
CA GLN A 141 7.03 14.94 -5.53
C GLN A 141 6.03 14.21 -6.44
N PHE A 142 6.18 12.90 -6.61
CA PHE A 142 5.25 12.07 -7.41
C PHE A 142 3.98 11.68 -6.66
N PHE A 143 4.00 11.72 -5.34
CA PHE A 143 2.88 11.29 -4.52
C PHE A 143 1.67 12.24 -4.67
N GLN A 144 0.53 11.68 -5.06
CA GLN A 144 -0.74 12.39 -5.16
C GLN A 144 -1.58 12.15 -3.90
N ARG A 145 -1.64 13.14 -3.02
CA ARG A 145 -2.40 13.05 -1.76
C ARG A 145 -3.89 12.78 -2.04
N PRO A 146 -4.53 11.86 -1.32
CA PRO A 146 -5.96 11.67 -1.39
C PRO A 146 -6.71 12.95 -1.01
N ASN A 147 -7.77 13.27 -1.75
CA ASN A 147 -8.65 14.37 -1.42
C ASN A 147 -9.76 13.93 -0.44
N ALA A 148 -10.53 14.88 0.09
CA ALA A 148 -11.58 14.62 1.07
C ALA A 148 -12.66 13.65 0.57
N ASP A 149 -12.98 13.66 -0.72
CA ASP A 149 -13.97 12.75 -1.30
C ASP A 149 -13.44 11.32 -1.43
N GLU A 150 -12.14 11.16 -1.69
CA GLU A 150 -11.49 9.85 -1.72
C GLU A 150 -11.47 9.20 -0.33
N LEU A 151 -11.36 9.97 0.74
CA LEU A 151 -11.31 9.47 2.12
C LEU A 151 -12.67 8.99 2.64
N ARG A 152 -13.76 9.26 1.93
CA ARG A 152 -15.07 8.70 2.25
C ARG A 152 -15.14 7.25 1.80
N PRO A 153 -15.66 6.31 2.63
CA PRO A 153 -15.91 4.95 2.21
C PRO A 153 -16.81 4.91 0.97
N ARG A 154 -16.48 4.07 -0.01
CA ARG A 154 -17.36 3.81 -1.16
C ARG A 154 -18.22 2.60 -0.88
N GLU A 155 -19.53 2.84 -0.82
CA GLU A 155 -20.55 1.81 -0.71
C GLU A 155 -20.89 1.22 -2.09
N ILE A 156 -21.53 0.04 -2.08
CA ILE A 156 -22.03 -0.56 -3.32
C ILE A 156 -23.11 0.38 -3.93
N GLY A 157 -22.93 0.71 -5.20
CA GLY A 157 -23.89 1.51 -5.94
C GLY A 157 -23.72 3.03 -5.83
N SER A 158 -22.73 3.54 -5.10
CA SER A 158 -22.35 4.95 -5.19
C SER A 158 -21.51 5.19 -6.45
N ILE A 159 -22.13 5.81 -7.43
CA ILE A 159 -21.50 6.34 -8.65
C ILE A 159 -21.00 7.75 -8.36
#